data_caca37fe59b34fb357cfdfbde3f5d792
#
_entry.id   caca37fe59b34fb357cfdfbde3f5d792
#
_cell.length_a   1.000
_cell.length_b   1.000
_cell.length_c   1.000
_cell.angle_alpha   90.00
_cell.angle_beta   90.00
_cell.angle_gamma   90.00
#
_symmetry.space_group_name_H-M   'P 1'
#
loop_
_entity.id
_entity.type
_entity.pdbx_description
1 polymer ?
#
loop_
_entity_poly.entity_id
_entity_poly.type
_entity_poly.pdbx_seq_one_letter_code
_entity_poly.pdbx_strand_id
1 'polypeptide(L)'
;KTVKRSAAVPGLRKQYADFFLTGDGDMMIVDGRNRRLGYDPEKDAYFNEIPGGKSSPLKGGRGFDMPHYKVPYAEKGDPYVVVFSGADLEAKSVFDFVFTGPNFSVGFADIRLDPDEFMVAAISADGQRLAMELSKDGEMPDVSYAIDTEGKSYTAEIRPSLPGGLTGKQAADWKANLPKKSQKDPPQVVIDFTDANELEISDNIEGDSSYEVTIEQFDSSGKTAKIDLHELGKSDGADSYQINI
;
A
#
# COMPACT_ATOMS: atom_id res chain seq x y z
N LYS A 1 31.30 33.06 -10.02
CA LYS A 1 29.89 33.27 -10.44
C LYS A 1 29.02 32.66 -9.37
N THR A 2 28.42 33.52 -8.54
CA THR A 2 27.50 33.10 -7.46
C THR A 2 26.17 32.73 -8.08
N VAL A 3 25.75 31.46 -8.00
CA VAL A 3 24.44 31.04 -8.40
C VAL A 3 23.44 31.54 -7.34
N LYS A 4 22.69 32.59 -7.68
CA LYS A 4 21.56 33.03 -6.85
C LYS A 4 20.52 31.91 -6.88
N ARG A 5 20.34 31.18 -5.76
CA ARG A 5 19.11 30.38 -5.54
C ARG A 5 17.96 31.37 -5.47
N SER A 6 17.07 31.36 -6.43
CA SER A 6 15.79 32.05 -6.29
C SER A 6 15.08 31.47 -5.08
N ALA A 7 14.72 32.34 -4.14
CA ALA A 7 13.84 31.95 -3.06
C ALA A 7 12.60 31.33 -3.70
N ALA A 8 12.27 30.09 -3.34
CA ALA A 8 11.03 29.48 -3.76
C ALA A 8 9.90 30.37 -3.25
N VAL A 9 9.14 30.95 -4.16
CA VAL A 9 7.91 31.64 -3.81
C VAL A 9 7.04 30.62 -3.07
N PRO A 10 6.56 30.91 -1.84
CA PRO A 10 5.62 30.06 -1.17
C PRO A 10 4.26 30.20 -1.85
N GLY A 11 4.12 29.64 -3.01
CA GLY A 11 2.85 29.48 -3.70
C GLY A 11 2.57 28.00 -3.70
N LEU A 12 1.46 27.64 -3.04
CA LEU A 12 0.77 26.37 -3.06
C LEU A 12 1.24 25.44 -4.20
N ARG A 13 2.39 24.79 -4.01
CA ARG A 13 2.70 23.62 -4.83
C ARG A 13 1.64 22.61 -4.46
N LYS A 14 0.77 22.29 -5.40
CA LYS A 14 -0.11 21.14 -5.27
C LYS A 14 0.81 19.97 -4.94
N GLN A 15 0.71 19.49 -3.72
CA GLN A 15 1.39 18.28 -3.33
C GLN A 15 0.67 17.14 -4.03
N TYR A 16 1.42 16.15 -4.45
CA TYR A 16 0.87 14.96 -5.06
C TYR A 16 1.26 13.77 -4.20
N ALA A 17 0.38 12.80 -4.18
CA ALA A 17 0.70 11.45 -3.81
C ALA A 17 1.06 10.69 -5.09
N ASP A 18 2.10 9.89 -5.03
CA ASP A 18 2.66 9.14 -6.15
C ASP A 18 2.47 7.64 -5.90
N PHE A 19 2.02 6.93 -6.92
CA PHE A 19 1.79 5.49 -6.92
C PHE A 19 2.64 4.87 -8.02
N PHE A 20 3.50 3.93 -7.65
CA PHE A 20 4.40 3.24 -8.56
C PHE A 20 4.15 1.75 -8.50
N LEU A 21 4.15 1.09 -9.64
CA LEU A 21 4.15 -0.35 -9.77
C LEU A 21 5.33 -0.77 -10.65
N THR A 22 6.06 -1.80 -10.23
CA THR A 22 7.12 -2.43 -11.02
C THR A 22 6.66 -3.80 -11.49
N GLY A 23 7.11 -4.25 -12.65
CA GLY A 23 6.73 -5.56 -13.20
C GLY A 23 5.50 -5.49 -14.11
N ASP A 24 4.88 -6.66 -14.36
CA ASP A 24 3.90 -6.84 -15.43
C ASP A 24 2.43 -6.77 -14.96
N GLY A 25 2.19 -6.49 -13.67
CA GLY A 25 0.85 -6.37 -13.14
C GLY A 25 0.17 -5.05 -13.48
N ASP A 26 -1.16 -5.06 -13.46
CA ASP A 26 -1.97 -3.87 -13.63
C ASP A 26 -2.35 -3.25 -12.30
N MET A 27 -2.48 -1.94 -12.30
CA MET A 27 -2.89 -1.17 -11.12
C MET A 27 -3.98 -0.17 -11.45
N MET A 28 -5.02 -0.14 -10.61
CA MET A 28 -6.05 0.88 -10.64
C MET A 28 -6.22 1.52 -9.26
N ILE A 29 -6.26 2.84 -9.22
CA ILE A 29 -6.49 3.64 -8.01
C ILE A 29 -7.95 4.11 -8.02
N VAL A 30 -8.62 3.95 -6.89
CA VAL A 30 -9.98 4.45 -6.67
C VAL A 30 -9.96 5.39 -5.47
N ASP A 31 -10.48 6.59 -5.64
CA ASP A 31 -10.60 7.55 -4.53
C ASP A 31 -11.92 7.39 -3.76
N GLY A 32 -12.06 8.07 -2.63
CA GLY A 32 -13.24 8.02 -1.77
C GLY A 32 -14.56 8.47 -2.42
N ARG A 33 -14.51 8.97 -3.66
CA ARG A 33 -15.68 9.29 -4.50
C ARG A 33 -15.90 8.31 -5.63
N ASN A 34 -15.27 7.14 -5.58
CA ASN A 34 -15.33 6.09 -6.60
C ASN A 34 -14.81 6.52 -7.98
N ARG A 35 -13.93 7.51 -8.06
CA ARG A 35 -13.29 7.93 -9.30
C ARG A 35 -12.01 7.14 -9.49
N ARG A 36 -11.77 6.70 -10.72
CA ARG A 36 -10.71 5.76 -11.08
C ARG A 36 -9.56 6.46 -11.78
N LEU A 37 -8.36 5.99 -11.53
CA LEU A 37 -7.16 6.33 -12.29
C LEU A 37 -6.34 5.05 -12.46
N GLY A 38 -6.15 4.61 -13.68
CA GLY A 38 -5.42 3.39 -14.02
C GLY A 38 -6.12 2.57 -15.08
N TYR A 39 -5.57 1.39 -15.33
CA TYR A 39 -6.07 0.44 -16.30
C TYR A 39 -7.02 -0.58 -15.65
N ASP A 40 -8.12 -0.88 -16.32
CA ASP A 40 -9.09 -1.90 -15.95
C ASP A 40 -9.03 -3.00 -17.01
N PRO A 41 -8.38 -4.14 -16.75
CA PRO A 41 -8.22 -5.18 -17.75
C PRO A 41 -9.54 -5.85 -18.14
N GLU A 42 -10.53 -5.87 -17.24
CA GLU A 42 -11.86 -6.43 -17.57
C GLU A 42 -12.60 -5.62 -18.64
N LYS A 43 -12.33 -4.33 -18.70
CA LYS A 43 -12.96 -3.41 -19.66
C LYS A 43 -12.05 -3.07 -20.83
N ASP A 44 -10.81 -3.57 -20.79
CA ASP A 44 -9.75 -3.15 -21.73
C ASP A 44 -9.73 -1.61 -21.87
N ALA A 45 -9.74 -0.92 -20.74
CA ALA A 45 -9.92 0.53 -20.72
C ALA A 45 -9.07 1.22 -19.64
N TYR A 46 -8.48 2.33 -20.03
CA TYR A 46 -7.80 3.24 -19.14
C TYR A 46 -8.74 4.33 -18.62
N PHE A 47 -8.77 4.52 -17.31
CA PHE A 47 -9.58 5.53 -16.64
C PHE A 47 -8.71 6.67 -16.12
N ASN A 48 -9.20 7.90 -16.22
CA ASN A 48 -8.60 9.09 -15.60
C ASN A 48 -9.73 10.03 -15.13
N GLU A 49 -10.41 9.59 -14.08
CA GLU A 49 -11.60 10.27 -13.54
C GLU A 49 -11.26 11.15 -12.34
N ILE A 50 -10.08 10.95 -11.71
CA ILE A 50 -9.64 11.72 -10.53
C ILE A 50 -9.21 13.12 -10.98
N PRO A 51 -9.87 14.23 -10.54
CA PRO A 51 -9.53 15.57 -10.97
C PRO A 51 -8.09 15.95 -10.61
N GLY A 52 -7.29 16.24 -11.63
CA GLY A 52 -5.87 16.54 -11.50
C GLY A 52 -4.98 15.31 -11.38
N GLY A 53 -5.57 14.11 -11.45
CA GLY A 53 -4.85 12.86 -11.59
C GLY A 53 -4.06 12.81 -12.89
N LYS A 54 -2.89 12.19 -12.85
CA LYS A 54 -1.95 12.08 -13.97
C LYS A 54 -1.40 10.68 -14.06
N SER A 55 -1.30 10.17 -15.28
CA SER A 55 -0.45 9.05 -15.61
C SER A 55 0.88 9.58 -16.16
N SER A 56 1.97 9.05 -15.66
CA SER A 56 3.32 9.40 -16.09
C SER A 56 4.17 8.14 -16.11
N PRO A 57 3.90 7.20 -17.03
CA PRO A 57 4.61 5.93 -17.03
C PRO A 57 6.11 6.15 -17.10
N LEU A 58 6.84 5.49 -16.19
CA LEU A 58 8.29 5.53 -16.17
C LEU A 58 8.81 4.56 -17.22
N LYS A 59 9.59 5.09 -18.15
CA LYS A 59 10.24 4.26 -19.17
C LYS A 59 11.49 3.62 -18.60
N GLY A 60 11.39 2.38 -18.19
CA GLY A 60 12.49 1.56 -17.67
C GLY A 60 13.41 0.97 -18.71
N GLY A 61 13.62 1.59 -19.87
CA GLY A 61 14.50 1.09 -20.96
C GLY A 61 14.03 -0.24 -21.55
N ARG A 62 14.09 -0.42 -22.85
CA ARG A 62 13.72 -1.64 -23.60
C ARG A 62 12.32 -2.22 -23.27
N GLY A 63 11.29 -1.38 -23.30
CA GLY A 63 9.91 -1.86 -23.42
C GLY A 63 9.16 -2.10 -22.13
N PHE A 64 9.71 -1.78 -20.97
CA PHE A 64 8.99 -1.81 -19.71
C PHE A 64 8.47 -0.42 -19.37
N ASP A 65 7.19 -0.20 -19.55
CA ASP A 65 6.49 0.98 -19.04
C ASP A 65 5.97 0.63 -17.64
N MET A 66 6.61 1.18 -16.59
CA MET A 66 6.14 1.01 -15.21
C MET A 66 4.97 1.97 -14.98
N PRO A 67 3.80 1.49 -14.56
CA PRO A 67 2.70 2.34 -14.16
C PRO A 67 3.13 3.32 -13.06
N HIS A 68 2.96 4.61 -13.34
CA HIS A 68 3.20 5.67 -12.37
C HIS A 68 2.03 6.65 -12.43
N TYR A 69 1.31 6.75 -11.34
CA TYR A 69 0.16 7.63 -11.20
C TYR A 69 0.40 8.67 -10.13
N LYS A 70 -0.08 9.89 -10.39
CA LYS A 70 -0.06 11.01 -9.45
C LYS A 70 -1.46 11.48 -9.19
N VAL A 71 -1.83 11.59 -7.93
CA VAL A 71 -3.10 12.21 -7.53
C VAL A 71 -2.84 13.43 -6.65
N PRO A 72 -3.65 14.49 -6.72
CA PRO A 72 -3.53 15.60 -5.80
C PRO A 72 -3.65 15.11 -4.35
N TYR A 73 -2.65 15.39 -3.54
CA TYR A 73 -2.61 14.98 -2.15
C TYR A 73 -3.56 15.84 -1.29
N ALA A 74 -4.28 15.17 -0.38
CA ALA A 74 -5.11 15.79 0.64
C ALA A 74 -4.92 15.01 1.95
N GLU A 75 -4.18 15.56 2.89
CA GLU A 75 -3.80 14.93 4.18
C GLU A 75 -5.00 14.36 4.96
N LYS A 76 -6.13 15.02 4.91
CA LYS A 76 -7.40 14.60 5.55
C LYS A 76 -8.41 14.09 4.53
N GLY A 77 -7.92 13.48 3.46
CA GLY A 77 -8.75 12.89 2.42
C GLY A 77 -9.30 11.52 2.83
N ASP A 78 -10.27 11.05 2.04
CA ASP A 78 -10.69 9.66 2.11
C ASP A 78 -9.52 8.74 1.70
N PRO A 79 -9.48 7.48 2.16
CA PRO A 79 -8.46 6.54 1.76
C PRO A 79 -8.50 6.27 0.25
N TYR A 80 -7.34 5.93 -0.29
CA TYR A 80 -7.23 5.40 -1.64
C TYR A 80 -7.37 3.89 -1.61
N VAL A 81 -8.16 3.35 -2.51
CA VAL A 81 -8.21 1.91 -2.77
C VAL A 81 -7.36 1.63 -4.00
N VAL A 82 -6.37 0.77 -3.84
CA VAL A 82 -5.50 0.32 -4.93
C VAL A 82 -5.85 -1.13 -5.24
N VAL A 83 -6.18 -1.39 -6.49
CA VAL A 83 -6.46 -2.74 -6.99
C VAL A 83 -5.28 -3.16 -7.85
N PHE A 84 -4.66 -4.26 -7.48
CA PHE A 84 -3.64 -4.95 -8.25
C PHE A 84 -4.30 -6.11 -8.98
N SER A 85 -4.07 -6.21 -10.28
CA SER A 85 -4.72 -7.22 -11.12
C SER A 85 -3.68 -8.06 -11.88
N GLY A 86 -3.89 -9.36 -11.85
CA GLY A 86 -3.20 -10.34 -12.67
C GLY A 86 -3.99 -10.76 -13.92
N ALA A 87 -5.09 -10.08 -14.26
CA ALA A 87 -6.00 -10.53 -15.32
C ALA A 87 -5.34 -10.64 -16.71
N ASP A 88 -4.34 -9.81 -17.00
CA ASP A 88 -3.61 -9.83 -18.27
C ASP A 88 -2.28 -10.60 -18.18
N LEU A 89 -2.00 -11.25 -17.05
CA LEU A 89 -0.78 -12.05 -16.89
C LEU A 89 -0.90 -13.37 -17.65
N GLU A 90 0.18 -13.77 -18.34
CA GLU A 90 0.28 -15.09 -18.97
C GLU A 90 0.65 -16.21 -17.98
N ALA A 91 1.31 -15.84 -16.87
CA ALA A 91 1.75 -16.74 -15.80
C ALA A 91 1.85 -15.97 -14.48
N LYS A 92 2.05 -16.71 -13.37
CA LYS A 92 2.32 -16.09 -12.05
C LYS A 92 3.44 -15.06 -12.17
N SER A 93 3.18 -13.86 -11.72
CA SER A 93 4.14 -12.76 -11.74
C SER A 93 4.36 -12.18 -10.36
N VAL A 94 5.52 -11.55 -10.18
CA VAL A 94 5.92 -10.89 -8.94
C VAL A 94 6.23 -9.43 -9.26
N PHE A 95 5.67 -8.52 -8.48
CA PHE A 95 5.87 -7.09 -8.66
C PHE A 95 5.88 -6.35 -7.33
N ASP A 96 6.46 -5.15 -7.33
CA ASP A 96 6.52 -4.29 -6.17
C ASP A 96 5.67 -3.05 -6.38
N PHE A 97 5.18 -2.51 -5.29
CA PHE A 97 4.39 -1.29 -5.29
C PHE A 97 4.92 -0.31 -4.26
N VAL A 98 4.86 0.97 -4.60
CA VAL A 98 5.18 2.06 -3.66
C VAL A 98 4.15 3.17 -3.78
N PHE A 99 3.60 3.57 -2.65
CA PHE A 99 2.78 4.76 -2.49
C PHE A 99 3.50 5.78 -1.63
N THR A 100 3.71 6.98 -2.16
CA THR A 100 4.40 8.04 -1.43
C THR A 100 3.53 9.29 -1.33
N GLY A 101 3.51 9.89 -0.16
CA GLY A 101 2.99 11.23 0.10
C GLY A 101 4.08 12.17 0.60
N PRO A 102 3.72 13.37 1.07
CA PRO A 102 4.71 14.36 1.50
C PRO A 102 5.57 13.94 2.68
N ASN A 103 5.03 13.13 3.59
CA ASN A 103 5.66 12.76 4.85
C ASN A 103 5.63 11.26 5.11
N PHE A 104 5.34 10.46 4.09
CA PHE A 104 5.27 9.01 4.24
C PHE A 104 5.58 8.28 2.93
N SER A 105 5.95 7.02 3.09
CA SER A 105 6.01 6.03 2.03
C SER A 105 5.50 4.69 2.55
N VAL A 106 4.66 4.02 1.76
CA VAL A 106 4.19 2.66 2.02
C VAL A 106 4.61 1.82 0.82
N GLY A 107 5.31 0.73 1.05
CA GLY A 107 5.76 -0.19 0.01
C GLY A 107 5.24 -1.59 0.23
N PHE A 108 4.95 -2.29 -0.85
CA PHE A 108 4.75 -3.73 -0.88
C PHE A 108 5.82 -4.34 -1.75
N ALA A 109 6.56 -5.30 -1.22
CA ALA A 109 7.51 -6.08 -1.98
C ALA A 109 6.96 -7.48 -2.17
N ASP A 110 7.29 -8.07 -3.33
CA ASP A 110 6.88 -9.43 -3.66
C ASP A 110 5.35 -9.64 -3.70
N ILE A 111 4.59 -8.69 -4.27
CA ILE A 111 3.18 -8.96 -4.59
C ILE A 111 3.15 -10.09 -5.63
N ARG A 112 2.51 -11.22 -5.29
CA ARG A 112 2.44 -12.39 -6.16
C ARG A 112 1.01 -12.63 -6.59
N LEU A 113 0.76 -12.55 -7.88
CA LEU A 113 -0.55 -12.84 -8.46
C LEU A 113 -0.41 -13.87 -9.59
N ASP A 114 -1.31 -14.83 -9.58
CA ASP A 114 -1.58 -15.69 -10.72
C ASP A 114 -2.50 -14.97 -11.73
N PRO A 115 -2.60 -15.45 -12.98
CA PRO A 115 -3.62 -14.99 -13.91
C PRO A 115 -5.02 -14.99 -13.28
N ASP A 116 -5.78 -13.92 -13.53
CA ASP A 116 -7.14 -13.71 -12.97
C ASP A 116 -7.22 -13.46 -11.46
N GLU A 117 -6.09 -13.32 -10.75
CA GLU A 117 -6.10 -12.96 -9.34
C GLU A 117 -6.07 -11.45 -9.11
N PHE A 118 -6.49 -11.05 -7.91
CA PHE A 118 -6.52 -9.66 -7.46
C PHE A 118 -6.05 -9.56 -6.02
N MET A 119 -5.33 -8.49 -5.73
CA MET A 119 -5.09 -8.00 -4.38
C MET A 119 -5.64 -6.58 -4.27
N VAL A 120 -6.19 -6.23 -3.13
CA VAL A 120 -6.72 -4.90 -2.89
C VAL A 120 -6.13 -4.33 -1.61
N ALA A 121 -5.66 -3.09 -1.69
CA ALA A 121 -5.17 -2.36 -0.54
C ALA A 121 -5.93 -1.03 -0.39
N ALA A 122 -6.48 -0.77 0.79
CA ALA A 122 -7.00 0.53 1.16
C ALA A 122 -5.98 1.24 2.04
N ILE A 123 -5.48 2.38 1.59
CA ILE A 123 -4.41 3.13 2.25
C ILE A 123 -4.97 4.49 2.64
N SER A 124 -4.87 4.87 3.92
CA SER A 124 -5.28 6.20 4.37
C SER A 124 -4.49 7.30 3.66
N ALA A 125 -5.07 8.48 3.54
CA ALA A 125 -4.46 9.58 2.81
C ALA A 125 -3.13 10.05 3.42
N ASP A 126 -2.93 9.85 4.71
CA ASP A 126 -1.69 10.14 5.45
C ASP A 126 -0.70 8.97 5.49
N GLY A 127 -1.07 7.83 4.90
CA GLY A 127 -0.24 6.63 4.86
C GLY A 127 -0.15 5.84 6.17
N GLN A 128 -0.85 6.25 7.23
CA GLN A 128 -0.71 5.63 8.55
C GLN A 128 -1.49 4.32 8.68
N ARG A 129 -2.58 4.17 7.94
CA ARG A 129 -3.41 2.98 7.98
C ARG A 129 -3.44 2.28 6.63
N LEU A 130 -3.21 0.98 6.67
CA LEU A 130 -3.31 0.06 5.56
C LEU A 130 -4.29 -1.05 5.91
N ALA A 131 -5.21 -1.34 5.01
CA ALA A 131 -6.08 -2.50 5.10
C ALA A 131 -5.97 -3.28 3.80
N MET A 132 -5.79 -4.60 3.87
CA MET A 132 -5.57 -5.44 2.70
C MET A 132 -6.58 -6.57 2.61
N GLU A 133 -6.99 -6.87 1.39
CA GLU A 133 -7.58 -8.15 1.00
C GLU A 133 -6.63 -8.84 0.02
N LEU A 134 -6.23 -10.03 0.37
CA LEU A 134 -5.26 -10.80 -0.37
C LEU A 134 -5.93 -11.56 -1.53
N SER A 135 -5.13 -11.98 -2.48
CA SER A 135 -5.57 -12.88 -3.55
C SER A 135 -6.01 -14.24 -3.00
N LYS A 136 -6.58 -15.07 -3.86
CA LYS A 136 -7.13 -16.37 -3.51
C LYS A 136 -6.13 -17.30 -2.82
N ASP A 137 -4.86 -17.23 -3.19
CA ASP A 137 -3.81 -18.07 -2.63
C ASP A 137 -3.11 -17.43 -1.42
N GLY A 138 -3.53 -16.20 -1.06
CA GLY A 138 -3.29 -15.61 0.25
C GLY A 138 -1.85 -15.24 0.57
N GLU A 139 -1.00 -15.10 -0.42
CA GLU A 139 0.35 -14.62 -0.16
C GLU A 139 0.30 -13.10 0.15
N MET A 140 0.53 -12.74 1.41
CA MET A 140 0.69 -11.35 1.80
C MET A 140 2.09 -10.86 1.40
N PRO A 141 2.21 -9.71 0.73
CA PRO A 141 3.52 -9.12 0.43
C PRO A 141 4.24 -8.67 1.70
N ASP A 142 5.56 -8.53 1.62
CA ASP A 142 6.30 -7.79 2.61
C ASP A 142 5.86 -6.32 2.59
N VAL A 143 5.57 -5.75 3.77
CA VAL A 143 5.11 -4.37 3.89
C VAL A 143 6.20 -3.51 4.51
N SER A 144 6.49 -2.39 3.90
CA SER A 144 7.42 -1.39 4.41
C SER A 144 6.75 -0.03 4.60
N TYR A 145 7.12 0.63 5.68
CA TYR A 145 6.71 1.99 5.98
C TYR A 145 7.90 2.89 6.19
N ALA A 146 7.77 4.14 5.76
CA ALA A 146 8.58 5.25 6.24
C ALA A 146 7.63 6.41 6.54
N ILE A 147 7.61 6.89 7.77
CA ILE A 147 6.71 7.96 8.21
C ILE A 147 7.52 9.03 8.93
N ASP A 148 7.37 10.28 8.48
CA ASP A 148 7.93 11.45 9.13
C ASP A 148 6.85 12.13 9.96
N THR A 149 7.09 12.28 11.25
CA THR A 149 6.26 13.04 12.17
C THR A 149 7.04 14.21 12.74
N GLU A 150 6.46 15.00 13.64
CA GLU A 150 7.12 16.16 14.24
C GLU A 150 8.45 15.81 14.93
N GLY A 151 9.55 15.96 14.19
CA GLY A 151 10.92 15.79 14.69
C GLY A 151 11.43 14.36 14.78
N LYS A 152 10.68 13.38 14.32
CA LYS A 152 11.07 11.97 14.28
C LYS A 152 10.69 11.34 12.95
N SER A 153 11.50 10.39 12.51
CA SER A 153 11.20 9.52 11.38
C SER A 153 11.16 8.07 11.84
N TYR A 154 10.21 7.33 11.32
CA TYR A 154 10.05 5.91 11.61
C TYR A 154 10.15 5.14 10.32
N THR A 155 10.84 4.00 10.36
CA THR A 155 10.73 2.97 9.33
C THR A 155 10.26 1.68 9.98
N ALA A 156 9.37 0.97 9.30
CA ALA A 156 8.95 -0.35 9.73
C ALA A 156 8.99 -1.31 8.55
N GLU A 157 9.48 -2.52 8.77
CA GLU A 157 9.40 -3.65 7.86
C GLU A 157 8.58 -4.73 8.54
N ILE A 158 7.55 -5.22 7.86
CA ILE A 158 6.63 -6.24 8.34
C ILE A 158 6.64 -7.36 7.33
N ARG A 159 7.16 -8.52 7.73
CA ARG A 159 7.23 -9.73 6.92
C ARG A 159 6.27 -10.76 7.48
N PRO A 160 5.22 -11.09 6.75
CA PRO A 160 4.30 -12.12 7.19
C PRO A 160 4.86 -13.52 6.96
N SER A 161 4.61 -14.41 7.92
CA SER A 161 4.73 -15.85 7.72
C SER A 161 3.33 -16.43 7.88
N LEU A 162 2.65 -16.64 6.77
CA LEU A 162 1.28 -17.16 6.78
C LEU A 162 1.30 -18.65 6.45
N PRO A 163 0.51 -19.48 7.13
CA PRO A 163 0.31 -20.86 6.71
C PRO A 163 -0.42 -20.86 5.36
N GLY A 164 0.07 -21.64 4.43
CA GLY A 164 -0.39 -21.64 3.03
C GLY A 164 -1.90 -21.71 2.87
N GLY A 165 -2.44 -20.85 2.05
CA GLY A 165 -3.72 -20.99 1.41
C GLY A 165 -4.91 -20.37 2.13
N LEU A 166 -5.11 -19.07 1.94
CA LEU A 166 -6.41 -18.45 2.17
C LEU A 166 -7.38 -18.91 1.08
N THR A 167 -8.48 -19.53 1.45
CA THR A 167 -9.53 -19.93 0.51
C THR A 167 -10.32 -18.70 0.06
N GLY A 168 -9.95 -18.14 -1.08
CA GLY A 168 -10.55 -16.92 -1.64
C GLY A 168 -11.98 -17.09 -2.13
N LYS A 169 -12.95 -17.01 -1.23
CA LYS A 169 -14.36 -16.85 -1.58
C LYS A 169 -14.69 -15.40 -1.97
N GLN A 170 -13.77 -14.47 -1.75
CA GLN A 170 -14.00 -13.02 -1.79
C GLN A 170 -13.51 -12.29 -3.04
N ALA A 171 -12.51 -12.81 -3.77
CA ALA A 171 -12.00 -12.17 -4.97
C ALA A 171 -13.06 -12.00 -6.09
N ALA A 172 -13.97 -12.97 -6.27
CA ALA A 172 -15.00 -12.90 -7.29
C ALA A 172 -16.06 -11.81 -7.02
N ASP A 173 -16.28 -11.46 -5.77
CA ASP A 173 -17.29 -10.48 -5.37
C ASP A 173 -16.76 -9.02 -5.45
N TRP A 174 -15.45 -8.84 -5.45
CA TRP A 174 -14.81 -7.53 -5.61
C TRP A 174 -15.02 -6.95 -7.00
N LYS A 175 -15.02 -7.78 -8.04
CA LYS A 175 -15.29 -7.38 -9.42
C LYS A 175 -16.60 -6.62 -9.59
N ALA A 176 -17.62 -6.96 -8.83
CA ALA A 176 -18.95 -6.39 -8.96
C ALA A 176 -19.22 -5.18 -8.05
N ASN A 177 -18.42 -4.97 -6.97
CA ASN A 177 -18.82 -4.08 -5.87
C ASN A 177 -17.66 -3.33 -5.20
N LEU A 178 -16.66 -2.87 -5.95
CA LEU A 178 -15.46 -2.21 -5.44
C LEU A 178 -15.65 -1.26 -4.24
N PRO A 179 -16.61 -0.36 -4.17
CA PRO A 179 -16.77 0.52 -3.00
C PRO A 179 -17.77 0.03 -1.94
N LYS A 180 -18.66 -0.90 -2.28
CA LYS A 180 -19.75 -1.29 -1.37
C LYS A 180 -19.39 -2.42 -0.44
N LYS A 181 -18.37 -3.19 -0.74
CA LYS A 181 -18.03 -4.43 -0.03
C LYS A 181 -16.98 -4.27 1.05
N SER A 182 -16.07 -3.32 0.92
CA SER A 182 -15.10 -2.97 1.97
C SER A 182 -15.74 -2.56 3.30
N GLN A 183 -17.06 -2.31 3.30
CA GLN A 183 -17.81 -1.94 4.51
C GLN A 183 -18.50 -3.11 5.20
N LYS A 184 -18.59 -4.28 4.58
CA LYS A 184 -19.43 -5.37 5.07
C LYS A 184 -18.66 -6.55 5.66
N ASP A 185 -17.50 -6.84 5.11
CA ASP A 185 -16.60 -7.86 5.64
C ASP A 185 -15.31 -7.18 6.10
N PRO A 186 -14.78 -7.49 7.29
CA PRO A 186 -13.52 -6.89 7.75
C PRO A 186 -12.39 -7.26 6.78
N PRO A 187 -11.43 -6.34 6.55
CA PRO A 187 -10.25 -6.65 5.75
C PRO A 187 -9.47 -7.79 6.39
N GLN A 188 -8.76 -8.58 5.57
CA GLN A 188 -8.01 -9.72 6.07
C GLN A 188 -6.84 -9.31 6.94
N VAL A 189 -6.16 -8.22 6.57
CA VAL A 189 -5.05 -7.67 7.36
C VAL A 189 -5.21 -6.16 7.47
N VAL A 190 -5.02 -5.63 8.67
CA VAL A 190 -4.95 -4.18 8.94
C VAL A 190 -3.66 -3.88 9.67
N ILE A 191 -2.94 -2.88 9.18
CA ILE A 191 -1.75 -2.32 9.81
C ILE A 191 -2.05 -0.85 10.06
N ASP A 192 -1.92 -0.42 11.31
CA ASP A 192 -2.27 0.93 11.74
C ASP A 192 -1.14 1.51 12.61
N PHE A 193 -0.59 2.64 12.18
CA PHE A 193 0.30 3.46 12.98
C PHE A 193 -0.52 4.47 13.77
N THR A 194 -0.94 4.11 14.98
CA THR A 194 -1.70 5.00 15.84
C THR A 194 -0.76 5.95 16.58
N ASP A 195 -1.01 7.26 16.41
CA ASP A 195 -0.34 8.35 17.16
C ASP A 195 1.20 8.34 17.17
N ALA A 196 1.85 7.89 16.09
CA ALA A 196 3.30 7.91 15.89
C ALA A 196 4.15 7.16 16.93
N ASN A 197 3.54 6.46 17.88
CA ASN A 197 4.24 5.70 18.92
C ASN A 197 3.75 4.25 19.04
N GLU A 198 2.79 3.84 18.27
CA GLU A 198 2.21 2.51 18.33
C GLU A 198 1.95 1.96 16.94
N LEU A 199 2.38 0.73 16.71
CA LEU A 199 2.03 -0.06 15.52
C LEU A 199 1.07 -1.16 15.94
N GLU A 200 -0.11 -1.18 15.34
CA GLU A 200 -1.07 -2.26 15.51
C GLU A 200 -1.15 -3.09 14.21
N ILE A 201 -1.06 -4.40 14.35
CA ILE A 201 -1.32 -5.36 13.26
C ILE A 201 -2.49 -6.20 13.70
N SER A 202 -3.56 -6.22 12.93
CA SER A 202 -4.70 -7.11 13.15
C SER A 202 -4.99 -7.91 11.89
N ASP A 203 -5.31 -9.19 12.05
CA ASP A 203 -5.71 -10.05 10.96
C ASP A 203 -6.89 -10.94 11.35
N ASN A 204 -7.71 -11.27 10.36
CA ASN A 204 -8.82 -12.23 10.47
C ASN A 204 -8.57 -13.48 9.62
N ILE A 205 -7.31 -13.80 9.39
CA ILE A 205 -6.88 -14.97 8.63
C ILE A 205 -7.16 -16.24 9.45
N GLU A 206 -7.78 -17.23 8.83
CA GLU A 206 -7.97 -18.54 9.49
C GLU A 206 -6.64 -19.28 9.56
N GLY A 207 -6.25 -19.73 10.75
CA GLY A 207 -5.01 -20.47 11.00
C GLY A 207 -3.97 -19.67 11.79
N ASP A 208 -2.80 -20.26 11.94
CA ASP A 208 -1.67 -19.63 12.63
C ASP A 208 -1.00 -18.63 11.69
N SER A 209 -1.11 -17.36 11.98
CA SER A 209 -0.34 -16.29 11.31
C SER A 209 0.80 -15.85 12.21
N SER A 210 1.93 -15.50 11.63
CA SER A 210 3.02 -14.88 12.35
C SER A 210 3.66 -13.77 11.52
N TYR A 211 4.27 -12.81 12.22
CA TYR A 211 4.89 -11.64 11.61
C TYR A 211 6.30 -11.44 12.17
N GLU A 212 7.24 -11.14 11.30
CA GLU A 212 8.52 -10.55 11.69
C GLU A 212 8.41 -9.04 11.51
N VAL A 213 8.67 -8.27 12.57
CA VAL A 213 8.55 -6.81 12.54
C VAL A 213 9.86 -6.18 12.98
N THR A 214 10.42 -5.34 12.13
CA THR A 214 11.55 -4.47 12.46
C THR A 214 11.11 -3.03 12.41
N ILE A 215 11.32 -2.28 13.49
CA ILE A 215 11.03 -0.83 13.54
C ILE A 215 12.29 -0.09 13.90
N GLU A 216 12.61 0.94 13.16
CA GLU A 216 13.71 1.86 13.46
C GLU A 216 13.18 3.27 13.61
N GLN A 217 13.59 3.94 14.68
CA GLN A 217 13.28 5.34 14.93
C GLN A 217 14.53 6.19 14.77
N PHE A 218 14.36 7.34 14.12
CA PHE A 218 15.40 8.34 13.90
C PHE A 218 14.93 9.71 14.39
N ASP A 219 15.83 10.48 14.95
CA ASP A 219 15.64 11.90 15.25
C ASP A 219 16.69 12.74 14.51
N SER A 220 16.74 14.03 14.79
CA SER A 220 17.72 14.95 14.17
C SER A 220 19.19 14.64 14.49
N SER A 221 19.47 13.79 15.49
CA SER A 221 20.81 13.32 15.86
C SER A 221 21.22 12.02 15.16
N GLY A 222 20.28 11.35 14.51
CA GLY A 222 20.45 10.07 13.85
C GLY A 222 19.57 8.97 14.50
N LYS A 223 19.95 7.71 14.32
CA LYS A 223 19.20 6.56 14.84
C LYS A 223 19.12 6.58 16.36
N THR A 224 17.92 6.49 16.90
CA THR A 224 17.67 6.56 18.34
C THR A 224 17.18 5.25 18.93
N ALA A 225 16.43 4.44 18.19
CA ALA A 225 15.93 3.15 18.66
C ALA A 225 15.81 2.13 17.52
N LYS A 226 15.88 0.86 17.88
CA LYS A 226 15.54 -0.27 17.00
C LYS A 226 14.79 -1.30 17.82
N ILE A 227 13.68 -1.80 17.26
CA ILE A 227 12.90 -2.89 17.78
C ILE A 227 12.89 -3.98 16.72
N ASP A 228 13.35 -5.17 17.09
CA ASP A 228 13.26 -6.37 16.24
C ASP A 228 12.38 -7.37 16.98
N LEU A 229 11.28 -7.73 16.40
CA LEU A 229 10.34 -8.72 16.90
C LEU A 229 10.26 -9.88 15.93
N HIS A 230 10.59 -11.05 16.39
CA HIS A 230 10.52 -12.29 15.61
C HIS A 230 9.33 -13.10 16.11
N GLU A 231 8.61 -13.69 15.17
CA GLU A 231 7.52 -14.62 15.45
C GLU A 231 6.44 -14.03 16.39
N LEU A 232 5.90 -12.85 16.02
CA LEU A 232 4.63 -12.41 16.58
C LEU A 232 3.55 -13.38 16.10
N GLY A 233 3.43 -14.51 16.81
CA GLY A 233 2.49 -15.56 16.48
C GLY A 233 1.13 -15.28 17.10
N LYS A 234 0.07 -15.66 16.42
CA LYS A 234 -1.29 -15.62 16.93
C LYS A 234 -1.37 -16.55 18.15
N SER A 235 -1.36 -15.99 19.36
CA SER A 235 -1.69 -16.75 20.57
C SER A 235 -3.20 -16.93 20.60
N ASP A 236 -3.67 -18.12 20.98
CA ASP A 236 -5.06 -18.51 21.03
C ASP A 236 -6.03 -17.35 21.33
N GLY A 237 -6.67 -16.81 20.30
CA GLY A 237 -7.75 -15.82 20.41
C GLY A 237 -7.33 -14.34 20.38
N ALA A 238 -6.08 -13.99 20.11
CA ALA A 238 -5.71 -12.60 19.88
C ALA A 238 -5.87 -12.21 18.40
N ASP A 239 -6.78 -11.27 18.13
CA ASP A 239 -7.02 -10.77 16.78
C ASP A 239 -6.12 -9.58 16.41
N SER A 240 -5.26 -9.13 17.32
CA SER A 240 -4.36 -7.99 17.08
C SER A 240 -3.07 -8.04 17.91
N TYR A 241 -2.01 -7.43 17.36
CA TYR A 241 -0.69 -7.25 17.98
C TYR A 241 -0.44 -5.76 18.13
N GLN A 242 -0.14 -5.30 19.36
CA GLN A 242 0.21 -3.90 19.62
C GLN A 242 1.69 -3.81 20.00
N ILE A 243 2.40 -2.93 19.32
CA ILE A 243 3.83 -2.69 19.50
C ILE A 243 4.00 -1.22 19.86
N ASN A 244 4.45 -0.95 21.09
CA ASN A 244 4.82 0.41 21.50
C ASN A 244 6.21 0.75 20.94
N ILE A 245 6.35 1.91 20.29
CA ILE A 245 7.55 2.37 19.59
C ILE A 245 8.27 3.46 20.40
#